data_040ddd89a8808bef86f96f06ae77ff0a
#
_entry.id   040ddd89a8808bef86f96f06ae77ff0a
#
_cell.length_a   1.000
_cell.length_b   1.000
_cell.length_c   1.000
_cell.angle_alpha   90.00
_cell.angle_beta   90.00
_cell.angle_gamma   90.00
#
_symmetry.space_group_name_H-M   'P 1'
#
loop_
_entity.id
_entity.type
_entity.pdbx_description
1 polymer ?
#
loop_
_entity_poly.entity_id
_entity_poly.type
_entity_poly.pdbx_seq_one_letter_code
_entity_poly.pdbx_strand_id
1 'polypeptide(L)'
;MRAILFAGCLCLLLASCEPRDVIRDAPPEEPVLTLAEEEPEESVQPVVCRLRVEVKPLDKYRDIPLDHELQDAALAACEEYGVLPDVLYAVMEVESGYQLDAQNGECYGLMQIHSINLPWLQEQIGTTDLSDPTQNIKAGAYILGGYLERYSLTDSLMAYNLGEGGAKAQWAQGIHETAYTRKVLECIERSAENV
;
A
#
# COMPACT_ATOMS: atom_id res chain seq x y z
N MET A 1 49.61 18.77 7.35
CA MET A 1 48.17 19.02 7.15
C MET A 1 47.57 17.83 6.40
N ARG A 2 46.84 16.97 7.10
CA ARG A 2 46.21 15.76 6.54
C ARG A 2 44.73 16.09 6.33
N ALA A 3 44.29 16.12 5.08
CA ALA A 3 42.89 16.23 4.73
C ALA A 3 42.24 14.85 4.95
N ILE A 4 41.26 14.81 5.84
CA ILE A 4 40.39 13.64 6.06
C ILE A 4 39.24 13.77 5.07
N LEU A 5 39.28 12.95 4.04
CA LEU A 5 38.12 12.74 3.14
C LEU A 5 37.10 11.85 3.86
N PHE A 6 36.00 12.45 4.28
CA PHE A 6 34.79 11.72 4.63
C PHE A 6 34.12 11.23 3.32
N ALA A 7 34.37 9.98 2.98
CA ALA A 7 33.56 9.29 1.98
C ALA A 7 32.23 8.91 2.66
N GLY A 8 31.23 9.79 2.53
CA GLY A 8 29.86 9.45 2.84
C GLY A 8 29.37 8.41 1.84
N CYS A 9 29.28 7.17 2.27
CA CYS A 9 28.66 6.10 1.50
C CYS A 9 27.14 6.32 1.56
N LEU A 10 26.65 7.16 0.65
CA LEU A 10 25.23 7.29 0.36
C LEU A 10 24.84 6.05 -0.46
N CYS A 11 24.45 4.96 0.22
CA CYS A 11 23.76 3.85 -0.41
C CYS A 11 22.34 4.33 -0.84
N LEU A 12 22.29 5.05 -1.96
CA LEU A 12 21.11 5.15 -2.77
C LEU A 12 20.82 3.74 -3.30
N LEU A 13 19.97 2.99 -2.58
CA LEU A 13 19.30 1.85 -3.16
C LEU A 13 18.36 2.42 -4.22
N LEU A 14 18.88 2.47 -5.46
CA LEU A 14 18.09 2.73 -6.64
C LEU A 14 17.02 1.62 -6.69
N ALA A 15 15.83 1.90 -6.18
CA ALA A 15 14.67 1.17 -6.60
C ALA A 15 14.57 1.41 -8.09
N SER A 16 14.92 0.41 -8.89
CA SER A 16 14.77 0.49 -10.35
C SER A 16 13.30 0.65 -10.62
N CYS A 17 12.88 1.88 -10.93
CA CYS A 17 11.53 2.17 -11.39
C CYS A 17 11.44 1.62 -12.82
N GLU A 18 11.25 0.30 -12.94
CA GLU A 18 10.90 -0.31 -14.21
C GLU A 18 9.43 0.00 -14.53
N PRO A 19 9.07 0.13 -15.81
CA PRO A 19 7.69 0.42 -16.17
C PRO A 19 6.78 -0.69 -15.61
N ARG A 20 5.96 -0.31 -14.62
CA ARG A 20 4.97 -1.20 -14.01
C ARG A 20 3.85 -1.39 -15.02
N ASP A 21 3.53 -2.64 -15.32
CA ASP A 21 2.46 -2.97 -16.25
C ASP A 21 1.15 -2.30 -15.85
N VAL A 22 0.45 -1.75 -16.84
CA VAL A 22 -0.89 -1.18 -16.66
C VAL A 22 -1.79 -2.32 -16.20
N ILE A 23 -2.42 -2.16 -15.03
CA ILE A 23 -3.43 -3.10 -14.55
C ILE A 23 -4.60 -3.05 -15.53
N ARG A 24 -4.70 -4.02 -16.42
CA ARG A 24 -5.72 -4.07 -17.51
C ARG A 24 -6.77 -5.14 -17.31
N ASP A 25 -6.71 -5.92 -16.23
CA ASP A 25 -7.66 -7.01 -16.06
C ASP A 25 -8.85 -6.55 -15.22
N ALA A 26 -10.01 -6.43 -15.87
CA ALA A 26 -11.30 -6.37 -15.21
C ALA A 26 -11.52 -7.67 -14.42
N PRO A 27 -12.21 -7.61 -13.27
CA PRO A 27 -12.48 -8.81 -12.49
C PRO A 27 -13.27 -9.83 -13.33
N PRO A 28 -12.96 -11.13 -13.22
CA PRO A 28 -13.73 -12.18 -13.89
C PRO A 28 -15.16 -12.19 -13.35
N GLU A 29 -16.14 -12.30 -14.26
CA GLU A 29 -17.55 -12.45 -13.91
C GLU A 29 -17.74 -13.71 -13.03
N GLU A 30 -18.41 -13.52 -11.89
CA GLU A 30 -18.73 -14.61 -10.96
C GLU A 30 -19.73 -15.59 -11.60
N PRO A 31 -19.54 -16.91 -11.41
CA PRO A 31 -20.54 -17.89 -11.81
C PRO A 31 -21.77 -17.79 -10.91
N VAL A 32 -22.93 -17.54 -11.49
CA VAL A 32 -24.22 -17.57 -10.81
C VAL A 32 -24.48 -18.99 -10.27
N LEU A 33 -24.32 -19.14 -8.94
CA LEU A 33 -24.74 -20.37 -8.25
C LEU A 33 -26.24 -20.31 -7.99
N THR A 34 -26.95 -21.22 -8.59
CA THR A 34 -28.37 -21.52 -8.34
C THR A 34 -28.54 -21.99 -6.91
N LEU A 35 -29.37 -21.28 -6.16
CA LEU A 35 -29.78 -21.64 -4.79
C LEU A 35 -30.56 -22.95 -4.81
N ALA A 36 -30.07 -23.94 -4.10
CA ALA A 36 -30.85 -25.06 -3.61
C ALA A 36 -31.51 -24.67 -2.30
N GLU A 37 -32.82 -24.80 -2.20
CA GLU A 37 -33.60 -24.59 -0.98
C GLU A 37 -33.21 -25.66 0.06
N GLU A 38 -32.70 -25.23 1.23
CA GLU A 38 -32.54 -26.06 2.40
C GLU A 38 -33.45 -25.55 3.52
N GLU A 39 -34.09 -26.51 4.20
CA GLU A 39 -35.08 -26.33 5.27
C GLU A 39 -34.47 -25.74 6.55
N PRO A 40 -35.29 -25.15 7.48
CA PRO A 40 -34.76 -24.36 8.59
C PRO A 40 -34.29 -25.26 9.74
N GLU A 41 -32.99 -25.21 10.02
CA GLU A 41 -32.43 -25.75 11.23
C GLU A 41 -32.56 -24.80 12.45
N GLU A 42 -32.83 -25.41 13.59
CA GLU A 42 -33.14 -24.89 14.89
C GLU A 42 -32.17 -23.81 15.40
N SER A 43 -32.73 -22.70 15.86
CA SER A 43 -32.00 -21.50 16.32
C SER A 43 -31.14 -21.75 17.54
N VAL A 44 -29.87 -21.99 17.36
CA VAL A 44 -28.86 -21.83 18.42
C VAL A 44 -28.44 -20.34 18.46
N GLN A 45 -28.89 -19.63 19.49
CA GLN A 45 -28.48 -18.25 19.70
C GLN A 45 -26.99 -18.20 20.04
N PRO A 46 -26.16 -17.42 19.29
CA PRO A 46 -24.77 -17.26 19.65
C PRO A 46 -24.65 -16.49 20.96
N VAL A 47 -24.00 -17.11 21.95
CA VAL A 47 -23.54 -16.40 23.16
C VAL A 47 -22.50 -15.38 22.72
N VAL A 48 -22.93 -14.13 22.45
CA VAL A 48 -22.05 -13.02 22.18
C VAL A 48 -21.37 -12.65 23.50
N CYS A 49 -20.19 -13.21 23.72
CA CYS A 49 -19.29 -12.74 24.76
C CYS A 49 -18.83 -11.34 24.37
N ARG A 50 -19.51 -10.30 24.86
CA ARG A 50 -19.10 -8.91 24.72
C ARG A 50 -17.88 -8.67 25.62
N LEU A 51 -16.70 -9.02 25.14
CA LEU A 51 -15.47 -8.43 25.62
C LEU A 51 -15.55 -6.92 25.32
N ARG A 52 -15.86 -6.13 26.34
CA ARG A 52 -15.72 -4.69 26.30
C ARG A 52 -14.22 -4.40 26.41
N VAL A 53 -13.51 -4.47 25.30
CA VAL A 53 -12.16 -3.92 25.20
C VAL A 53 -12.37 -2.41 25.29
N GLU A 54 -11.94 -1.79 26.39
CA GLU A 54 -11.79 -0.34 26.45
C GLU A 54 -10.66 0.01 25.47
N VAL A 55 -11.05 0.30 24.24
CA VAL A 55 -10.12 0.86 23.24
C VAL A 55 -9.82 2.26 23.72
N LYS A 56 -8.63 2.46 24.32
CA LYS A 56 -8.06 3.78 24.53
C LYS A 56 -8.18 4.51 23.21
N PRO A 57 -8.71 5.77 23.18
CA PRO A 57 -8.76 6.50 21.93
C PRO A 57 -7.34 6.52 21.35
N LEU A 58 -7.14 5.80 20.27
CA LEU A 58 -5.89 5.87 19.53
C LEU A 58 -5.81 7.30 19.03
N ASP A 59 -4.70 8.00 19.30
CA ASP A 59 -4.50 9.30 18.73
C ASP A 59 -4.70 9.18 17.22
N LYS A 60 -5.65 9.95 16.68
CA LYS A 60 -6.03 9.90 15.26
C LYS A 60 -4.83 10.09 14.34
N TYR A 61 -3.88 10.91 14.81
CA TYR A 61 -2.69 11.28 14.05
C TYR A 61 -1.45 10.63 14.63
N ARG A 62 -0.51 10.32 13.75
CA ARG A 62 0.78 9.74 14.07
C ARG A 62 1.85 10.82 14.14
N ASP A 63 2.88 10.58 14.93
CA ASP A 63 4.10 11.40 14.93
C ASP A 63 4.98 11.02 13.73
N ILE A 64 4.59 11.49 12.54
CA ILE A 64 5.27 11.31 11.27
C ILE A 64 5.37 12.65 10.54
N PRO A 65 6.32 12.85 9.62
CA PRO A 65 6.51 14.13 8.92
C PRO A 65 5.46 14.40 7.83
N LEU A 66 4.20 14.18 8.15
CA LEU A 66 3.03 14.58 7.37
C LEU A 66 2.12 15.44 8.25
N ASP A 67 1.60 16.53 7.71
CA ASP A 67 0.60 17.31 8.40
C ASP A 67 -0.72 16.56 8.57
N HIS A 68 -1.59 17.09 9.42
CA HIS A 68 -2.86 16.42 9.74
C HIS A 68 -3.80 16.33 8.54
N GLU A 69 -3.74 17.26 7.59
CA GLU A 69 -4.56 17.26 6.39
C GLU A 69 -4.19 16.08 5.48
N LEU A 70 -2.90 15.84 5.29
CA LEU A 70 -2.42 14.68 4.51
C LEU A 70 -2.65 13.35 5.24
N GLN A 71 -2.57 13.34 6.59
CA GLN A 71 -2.93 12.17 7.35
C GLN A 71 -4.43 11.86 7.27
N ASP A 72 -5.30 12.89 7.25
CA ASP A 72 -6.73 12.72 7.02
C ASP A 72 -7.01 12.16 5.60
N ALA A 73 -6.31 12.67 4.58
CA ALA A 73 -6.40 12.14 3.22
C ALA A 73 -5.96 10.68 3.16
N ALA A 74 -4.89 10.32 3.86
CA ALA A 74 -4.42 8.94 3.94
C ALA A 74 -5.43 8.00 4.62
N LEU A 75 -6.01 8.44 5.75
CA LEU A 75 -7.03 7.66 6.46
C LEU A 75 -8.29 7.47 5.62
N ALA A 76 -8.74 8.52 4.92
CA ALA A 76 -9.88 8.44 4.00
C ALA A 76 -9.62 7.47 2.84
N ALA A 77 -8.41 7.51 2.25
CA ALA A 77 -8.02 6.58 1.20
C ALA A 77 -7.91 5.13 1.72
N CYS A 78 -7.43 4.94 2.94
CA CYS A 78 -7.41 3.63 3.60
C CYS A 78 -8.83 3.04 3.75
N GLU A 79 -9.79 3.87 4.19
CA GLU A 79 -11.19 3.45 4.34
C GLU A 79 -11.82 3.15 2.96
N GLU A 80 -11.59 4.02 1.95
CA GLU A 80 -12.16 3.88 0.60
C GLU A 80 -11.65 2.61 -0.11
N TYR A 81 -10.38 2.23 0.09
CA TYR A 81 -9.74 1.14 -0.67
C TYR A 81 -9.32 -0.08 0.17
N GLY A 82 -9.79 -0.17 1.41
CA GLY A 82 -9.55 -1.35 2.25
C GLY A 82 -8.10 -1.58 2.64
N VAL A 83 -7.28 -0.53 2.71
CA VAL A 83 -5.87 -0.60 3.11
C VAL A 83 -5.74 -0.29 4.59
N LEU A 84 -4.97 -1.07 5.34
CA LEU A 84 -4.67 -0.72 6.73
C LEU A 84 -3.76 0.51 6.79
N PRO A 85 -4.03 1.51 7.67
CA PRO A 85 -3.19 2.71 7.79
C PRO A 85 -1.72 2.41 8.03
N ASP A 86 -1.39 1.39 8.85
CA ASP A 86 0.00 0.96 9.08
C ASP A 86 0.72 0.56 7.81
N VAL A 87 0.02 -0.14 6.93
CA VAL A 87 0.56 -0.60 5.64
C VAL A 87 0.79 0.59 4.71
N LEU A 88 -0.18 1.51 4.60
CA LEU A 88 -0.07 2.68 3.74
C LEU A 88 1.08 3.59 4.17
N TYR A 89 1.18 3.91 5.47
CA TYR A 89 2.26 4.74 6.01
C TYR A 89 3.63 4.06 5.86
N ALA A 90 3.73 2.74 6.10
CA ALA A 90 4.99 2.01 5.89
C ALA A 90 5.45 2.03 4.42
N VAL A 91 4.51 1.94 3.47
CA VAL A 91 4.83 2.08 2.04
C VAL A 91 5.32 3.50 1.75
N MET A 92 4.67 4.56 2.25
CA MET A 92 5.14 5.95 2.09
C MET A 92 6.55 6.15 2.66
N GLU A 93 6.83 5.58 3.83
CA GLU A 93 8.16 5.67 4.44
C GLU A 93 9.23 5.03 3.56
N VAL A 94 8.97 3.85 3.03
CA VAL A 94 9.93 3.11 2.20
C VAL A 94 10.08 3.73 0.81
N GLU A 95 9.02 4.26 0.21
CA GLU A 95 9.03 4.84 -1.14
C GLU A 95 9.68 6.23 -1.19
N SER A 96 9.35 7.10 -0.24
CA SER A 96 9.77 8.51 -0.29
C SER A 96 10.40 9.04 0.99
N GLY A 97 10.34 8.29 2.10
CA GLY A 97 10.66 8.83 3.42
C GLY A 97 9.75 10.01 3.79
N TYR A 98 8.50 9.98 3.34
CA TYR A 98 7.50 11.04 3.49
C TYR A 98 7.83 12.36 2.77
N GLN A 99 8.71 12.35 1.76
CA GLN A 99 9.01 13.54 0.96
C GLN A 99 7.89 13.79 -0.06
N LEU A 100 7.22 14.94 0.05
CA LEU A 100 6.04 15.28 -0.77
C LEU A 100 6.38 15.43 -2.26
N ASP A 101 7.56 15.96 -2.54
CA ASP A 101 8.08 16.25 -3.87
C ASP A 101 9.09 15.19 -4.37
N ALA A 102 9.10 14.01 -3.75
CA ALA A 102 9.99 12.94 -4.16
C ALA A 102 9.75 12.57 -5.63
N GLN A 103 10.84 12.51 -6.39
CA GLN A 103 10.81 12.07 -7.78
C GLN A 103 12.01 11.16 -8.05
N ASN A 104 11.74 9.97 -8.60
CA ASN A 104 12.77 9.06 -9.06
C ASN A 104 12.41 8.59 -10.47
N GLY A 105 13.08 9.16 -11.48
CA GLY A 105 12.73 8.95 -12.88
C GLY A 105 11.29 9.38 -13.17
N GLU A 106 10.48 8.43 -13.58
CA GLU A 106 9.06 8.61 -13.90
C GLU A 106 8.12 8.32 -12.70
N CYS A 107 8.66 8.12 -11.48
CA CYS A 107 7.89 7.88 -10.26
C CYS A 107 7.80 9.16 -9.43
N TYR A 108 6.61 9.47 -8.92
CA TYR A 108 6.29 10.75 -8.30
C TYR A 108 5.66 10.58 -6.91
N GLY A 109 5.98 11.53 -6.02
CA GLY A 109 5.32 11.81 -4.77
C GLY A 109 5.54 10.77 -3.67
N LEU A 110 4.71 10.87 -2.63
CA LEU A 110 4.79 10.06 -1.41
C LEU A 110 4.79 8.55 -1.66
N MET A 111 3.99 8.11 -2.62
CA MET A 111 3.76 6.71 -2.94
C MET A 111 4.56 6.24 -4.17
N GLN A 112 5.42 7.09 -4.74
CA GLN A 112 6.26 6.82 -5.91
C GLN A 112 5.49 6.17 -7.07
N ILE A 113 4.39 6.81 -7.48
CA ILE A 113 3.55 6.31 -8.57
C ILE A 113 4.18 6.63 -9.91
N HIS A 114 4.38 5.61 -10.74
CA HIS A 114 4.93 5.77 -12.09
C HIS A 114 3.91 6.46 -13.01
N SER A 115 4.36 7.45 -13.80
CA SER A 115 3.55 8.29 -14.70
C SER A 115 2.75 7.50 -15.74
N ILE A 116 3.23 6.30 -16.11
CA ILE A 116 2.52 5.40 -17.04
C ILE A 116 1.11 5.01 -16.54
N ASN A 117 0.89 5.05 -15.23
CA ASN A 117 -0.40 4.71 -14.63
C ASN A 117 -1.39 5.90 -14.66
N LEU A 118 -0.94 7.12 -14.94
CA LEU A 118 -1.78 8.32 -14.84
C LEU A 118 -3.04 8.27 -15.72
N PRO A 119 -2.98 7.87 -17.01
CA PRO A 119 -4.21 7.80 -17.82
C PRO A 119 -5.25 6.83 -17.27
N TRP A 120 -4.80 5.68 -16.78
CA TRP A 120 -5.68 4.70 -16.15
C TRP A 120 -6.22 5.19 -14.80
N LEU A 121 -5.40 5.79 -13.95
CA LEU A 121 -5.82 6.37 -12.67
C LEU A 121 -6.81 7.52 -12.86
N GLN A 122 -6.65 8.31 -13.92
CA GLN A 122 -7.61 9.37 -14.28
C GLN A 122 -8.98 8.78 -14.63
N GLU A 123 -9.00 7.70 -15.39
CA GLU A 123 -10.24 7.01 -15.76
C GLU A 123 -10.93 6.35 -14.55
N GLN A 124 -10.15 5.71 -13.65
CA GLN A 124 -10.70 4.93 -12.55
C GLN A 124 -11.10 5.78 -11.34
N ILE A 125 -10.27 6.75 -10.94
CA ILE A 125 -10.41 7.49 -9.67
C ILE A 125 -10.27 9.01 -9.81
N GLY A 126 -10.15 9.50 -11.05
CA GLY A 126 -10.07 10.93 -11.35
C GLY A 126 -8.74 11.59 -11.01
N THR A 127 -7.67 10.85 -10.76
CA THR A 127 -6.33 11.38 -10.52
C THR A 127 -5.80 12.04 -11.79
N THR A 128 -5.40 13.32 -11.71
CA THR A 128 -4.88 14.11 -12.84
C THR A 128 -3.46 14.59 -12.64
N ASP A 129 -2.96 14.58 -11.40
CA ASP A 129 -1.63 15.05 -11.04
C ASP A 129 -1.01 14.16 -9.96
N LEU A 130 0.06 13.46 -10.30
CA LEU A 130 0.82 12.61 -9.37
C LEU A 130 1.79 13.39 -8.48
N SER A 131 2.02 14.67 -8.75
CA SER A 131 2.80 15.57 -7.87
C SER A 131 1.94 16.20 -6.78
N ASP A 132 0.61 16.17 -6.91
CA ASP A 132 -0.31 16.54 -5.83
C ASP A 132 -0.30 15.45 -4.74
N PRO A 133 0.09 15.77 -3.48
CA PRO A 133 0.25 14.76 -2.44
C PRO A 133 -1.03 14.00 -2.13
N THR A 134 -2.18 14.68 -2.12
CA THR A 134 -3.48 14.05 -1.83
C THR A 134 -3.88 13.07 -2.94
N GLN A 135 -3.74 13.47 -4.20
CA GLN A 135 -4.01 12.58 -5.33
C GLN A 135 -3.02 11.41 -5.39
N ASN A 136 -1.77 11.66 -5.02
CA ASN A 136 -0.73 10.63 -4.97
C ASN A 136 -1.03 9.56 -3.90
N ILE A 137 -1.41 9.99 -2.69
CA ILE A 137 -1.86 9.10 -1.61
C ILE A 137 -3.05 8.26 -2.07
N LYS A 138 -4.09 8.91 -2.65
CA LYS A 138 -5.28 8.22 -3.15
C LYS A 138 -4.92 7.19 -4.23
N ALA A 139 -4.08 7.56 -5.18
CA ALA A 139 -3.62 6.67 -6.24
C ALA A 139 -2.85 5.46 -5.70
N GLY A 140 -1.94 5.68 -4.75
CA GLY A 140 -1.19 4.61 -4.10
C GLY A 140 -2.08 3.65 -3.32
N ALA A 141 -3.03 4.17 -2.54
CA ALA A 141 -3.98 3.37 -1.79
C ALA A 141 -4.88 2.54 -2.73
N TYR A 142 -5.37 3.13 -3.83
CA TYR A 142 -6.15 2.44 -4.85
C TYR A 142 -5.39 1.26 -5.48
N ILE A 143 -4.14 1.48 -5.90
CA ILE A 143 -3.29 0.42 -6.48
C ILE A 143 -3.02 -0.69 -5.46
N LEU A 144 -2.64 -0.30 -4.24
CA LEU A 144 -2.31 -1.25 -3.19
C LEU A 144 -3.53 -2.05 -2.73
N GLY A 145 -4.68 -1.38 -2.56
CA GLY A 145 -5.96 -2.01 -2.21
C GLY A 145 -6.36 -3.07 -3.24
N GLY A 146 -6.28 -2.74 -4.53
CA GLY A 146 -6.56 -3.68 -5.61
C GLY A 146 -5.63 -4.91 -5.62
N TYR A 147 -4.42 -4.82 -5.10
CA TYR A 147 -3.55 -5.99 -4.89
C TYR A 147 -3.94 -6.76 -3.63
N LEU A 148 -4.26 -6.07 -2.52
CA LEU A 148 -4.63 -6.69 -1.26
C LEU A 148 -5.93 -7.51 -1.34
N GLU A 149 -6.84 -7.15 -2.25
CA GLU A 149 -8.04 -7.95 -2.54
C GLU A 149 -7.72 -9.32 -3.16
N ARG A 150 -6.58 -9.44 -3.85
CA ARG A 150 -6.24 -10.62 -4.67
C ARG A 150 -5.09 -11.46 -4.11
N TYR A 151 -4.24 -10.88 -3.28
CA TYR A 151 -2.98 -11.48 -2.85
C TYR A 151 -2.76 -11.31 -1.35
N SER A 152 -1.86 -12.11 -0.79
CA SER A 152 -1.33 -11.89 0.57
C SER A 152 -0.68 -10.51 0.70
N LEU A 153 -0.51 -10.00 1.92
CA LEU A 153 0.19 -8.73 2.15
C LEU A 153 1.56 -8.69 1.47
N THR A 154 2.38 -9.72 1.66
CA THR A 154 3.74 -9.77 1.10
C THR A 154 3.71 -9.79 -0.42
N ASP A 155 2.83 -10.59 -1.02
CA ASP A 155 2.68 -10.67 -2.47
C ASP A 155 2.11 -9.35 -3.05
N SER A 156 1.19 -8.69 -2.34
CA SER A 156 0.67 -7.36 -2.72
C SER A 156 1.76 -6.29 -2.73
N LEU A 157 2.63 -6.30 -1.72
CA LEU A 157 3.79 -5.42 -1.67
C LEU A 157 4.80 -5.71 -2.79
N MET A 158 4.99 -7.00 -3.15
CA MET A 158 5.79 -7.36 -4.32
C MET A 158 5.18 -6.84 -5.62
N ALA A 159 3.86 -7.00 -5.80
CA ALA A 159 3.15 -6.50 -6.97
C ALA A 159 3.17 -4.97 -7.04
N TYR A 160 3.09 -4.30 -5.91
CA TYR A 160 3.23 -2.85 -5.84
C TYR A 160 4.60 -2.38 -6.31
N ASN A 161 5.68 -3.00 -5.83
CA ASN A 161 7.06 -2.62 -6.16
C ASN A 161 7.52 -3.06 -7.55
N LEU A 162 7.19 -4.28 -7.98
CA LEU A 162 7.69 -4.89 -9.22
C LEU A 162 6.73 -4.77 -10.40
N GLY A 163 5.51 -4.28 -10.17
CA GLY A 163 4.38 -4.53 -11.05
C GLY A 163 3.89 -5.98 -10.95
N GLU A 164 2.63 -6.21 -11.30
CA GLU A 164 2.03 -7.55 -11.19
C GLU A 164 2.75 -8.60 -12.05
N GLY A 165 3.17 -8.23 -13.26
CA GLY A 165 3.93 -9.11 -14.14
C GLY A 165 5.28 -9.52 -13.54
N GLY A 166 6.03 -8.55 -12.98
CA GLY A 166 7.29 -8.81 -12.30
C GLY A 166 7.12 -9.69 -11.06
N ALA A 167 6.11 -9.42 -10.24
CA ALA A 167 5.79 -10.23 -9.07
C ALA A 167 5.44 -11.68 -9.46
N LYS A 168 4.56 -11.88 -10.45
CA LYS A 168 4.22 -13.23 -10.95
C LYS A 168 5.43 -14.01 -11.45
N ALA A 169 6.39 -13.34 -12.07
CA ALA A 169 7.63 -13.98 -12.51
C ALA A 169 8.50 -14.46 -11.32
N GLN A 170 8.50 -13.74 -10.20
CA GLN A 170 9.17 -14.16 -8.97
C GLN A 170 8.42 -15.30 -8.27
N TRP A 171 7.09 -15.20 -8.16
CA TRP A 171 6.25 -16.25 -7.55
C TRP A 171 6.38 -17.58 -8.28
N ALA A 172 6.47 -17.56 -9.61
CA ALA A 172 6.71 -18.79 -10.40
C ALA A 172 8.02 -19.48 -10.05
N GLN A 173 8.97 -18.78 -9.41
CA GLN A 173 10.22 -19.31 -8.89
C GLN A 173 10.17 -19.64 -7.38
N GLY A 174 8.98 -19.52 -6.76
CA GLY A 174 8.79 -19.73 -5.32
C GLY A 174 9.29 -18.57 -4.46
N ILE A 175 9.52 -17.38 -5.05
CA ILE A 175 9.98 -16.19 -4.33
C ILE A 175 8.77 -15.33 -3.97
N HIS A 176 8.44 -15.29 -2.67
CA HIS A 176 7.32 -14.52 -2.11
C HIS A 176 7.76 -13.42 -1.15
N GLU A 177 9.06 -13.11 -1.12
CA GLU A 177 9.64 -12.05 -0.30
C GLU A 177 10.82 -11.40 -1.01
N THR A 178 10.95 -10.08 -0.88
CA THR A 178 12.05 -9.30 -1.43
C THR A 178 12.67 -8.39 -0.37
N ALA A 179 13.78 -7.72 -0.67
CA ALA A 179 14.35 -6.72 0.21
C ALA A 179 13.39 -5.54 0.45
N TYR A 180 12.55 -5.21 -0.53
CA TYR A 180 11.51 -4.19 -0.41
C TYR A 180 10.42 -4.61 0.58
N THR A 181 9.86 -5.81 0.42
CA THR A 181 8.78 -6.28 1.31
C THR A 181 9.25 -6.37 2.76
N ARG A 182 10.48 -6.85 3.00
CA ARG A 182 11.05 -6.86 4.36
C ARG A 182 11.12 -5.47 4.98
N LYS A 183 11.60 -4.47 4.25
CA LYS A 183 11.64 -3.08 4.73
C LYS A 183 10.26 -2.55 5.13
N VAL A 184 9.24 -2.81 4.29
CA VAL A 184 7.87 -2.37 4.61
C VAL A 184 7.35 -3.08 5.86
N LEU A 185 7.56 -4.40 5.98
CA LEU A 185 7.15 -5.17 7.15
C LEU A 185 7.86 -4.70 8.43
N GLU A 186 9.16 -4.41 8.37
CA GLU A 186 9.92 -3.83 9.49
C GLU A 186 9.36 -2.46 9.92
N CYS A 187 8.90 -1.63 8.97
CA CYS A 187 8.24 -0.35 9.29
C CYS A 187 6.90 -0.57 9.99
N ILE A 188 6.11 -1.55 9.56
CA ILE A 188 4.82 -1.91 10.19
C ILE A 188 5.06 -2.38 11.63
N GLU A 189 6.01 -3.30 11.86
CA GLU A 189 6.35 -3.83 13.19
C GLU A 189 6.80 -2.71 14.14
N ARG A 190 7.70 -1.84 13.68
CA ARG A 190 8.16 -0.67 14.46
C ARG A 190 7.01 0.27 14.83
N SER A 191 6.05 0.47 13.95
CA SER A 191 4.88 1.31 14.23
C SER A 191 4.00 0.71 15.33
N ALA A 192 3.85 -0.61 15.37
CA ALA A 192 3.07 -1.31 16.37
C ALA A 192 3.71 -1.28 17.77
N GLU A 193 5.03 -1.19 17.88
CA GLU A 193 5.76 -1.11 19.17
C GLU A 193 5.66 0.27 19.82
N ASN A 194 5.33 1.32 19.06
CA ASN A 194 5.27 2.72 19.54
C ASN A 194 3.86 3.17 19.93
N VAL A 195 2.86 2.29 19.95
CA VAL A 195 1.47 2.50 20.36
C VAL A 195 1.24 1.94 21.75
#